data_7e0170ff88054832689c9c113250e20a
#
_entry.id   7e0170ff88054832689c9c113250e20a
#
_cell.length_a   1.000
_cell.length_b   1.000
_cell.length_c   1.000
_cell.angle_alpha   90.00
_cell.angle_beta   90.00
_cell.angle_gamma   90.00
#
_symmetry.space_group_name_H-M   'P 1'
#
loop_
_entity.id
_entity.type
_entity.pdbx_description
1 polymer ?
#
loop_
_entity_poly.entity_id
_entity_poly.type
_entity_poly.pdbx_seq_one_letter_code
_entity_poly.pdbx_strand_id
1 'polypeptide(L)'
;MSDMVNVKIKTRRSYAESAKAMLDYVENGKTFQTDKIITLPTSIFTDADRWENEISDIFEKLPLCLATTAELKEIGDYKAADMLGKPVLMVRGKDNKVRAFLNVCAHRGAPVVGEGCGHVRRMSCKYHGWTYDLDGKLIGVADAHTFGDIDKSAKGLTELSCEEKNGLIFVCLTPGQPFNLDDFFKGFLDDFEELGFAGWHFLGSRALSGANWKIAFDGYMEAYHFAALHPKTVAPRTPSNIAHYQAFGPHLRIGFPQVNISKHLNPVSPEKWGDMEHKGYDFIRILFPNVSVFVANKITQLAQLFPGPTPDQNITILNYFTRQPPPDAEAQDALEGMMEFLYKVVRDEDYWIGNHIQTGLESGAHDTIIFGQNERGNQYFHEYVDWYLGLRPDEPTLY
;
A
#
# COMPACT_ATOMS: atom_id res chain seq x y z
N MET A 1 24.39 11.04 -9.09
CA MET A 1 24.94 9.74 -9.55
C MET A 1 25.60 8.94 -8.43
N SER A 2 26.45 9.54 -7.57
CA SER A 2 27.10 8.80 -6.44
C SER A 2 26.07 8.26 -5.43
N ASP A 3 25.07 9.06 -5.08
CA ASP A 3 24.07 8.68 -4.05
C ASP A 3 23.15 7.55 -4.53
N MET A 4 22.64 7.60 -5.76
CA MET A 4 21.85 6.50 -6.35
C MET A 4 22.64 5.19 -6.44
N VAL A 5 23.94 5.23 -6.75
CA VAL A 5 24.80 4.03 -6.77
C VAL A 5 24.95 3.48 -5.35
N ASN A 6 25.11 4.32 -4.36
CA ASN A 6 25.24 3.91 -2.95
C ASN A 6 23.94 3.30 -2.40
N VAL A 7 22.78 3.91 -2.71
CA VAL A 7 21.45 3.38 -2.36
C VAL A 7 21.29 1.97 -2.93
N LYS A 8 21.54 1.82 -4.22
CA LYS A 8 21.44 0.55 -4.93
C LYS A 8 22.31 -0.55 -4.33
N ILE A 9 23.57 -0.24 -4.01
CA ILE A 9 24.51 -1.20 -3.39
C ILE A 9 23.99 -1.63 -2.01
N LYS A 10 23.53 -0.69 -1.20
CA LYS A 10 22.99 -0.95 0.15
C LYS A 10 21.76 -1.84 0.10
N THR A 11 20.81 -1.54 -0.78
CA THR A 11 19.56 -2.30 -0.94
C THR A 11 19.83 -3.73 -1.40
N ARG A 12 20.69 -3.93 -2.41
CA ARG A 12 21.08 -5.26 -2.88
C ARG A 12 21.82 -6.09 -1.86
N ARG A 13 22.67 -5.45 -1.06
CA ARG A 13 23.34 -6.14 0.07
C ARG A 13 22.31 -6.63 1.09
N SER A 14 21.32 -5.81 1.43
CA SER A 14 20.22 -6.19 2.32
C SER A 14 19.37 -7.34 1.75
N TYR A 15 19.17 -7.38 0.43
CA TYR A 15 18.50 -8.51 -0.24
C TYR A 15 19.33 -9.79 -0.14
N ALA A 16 20.64 -9.71 -0.33
CA ALA A 16 21.54 -10.86 -0.20
C ALA A 16 21.56 -11.43 1.23
N GLU A 17 21.51 -10.56 2.25
CA GLU A 17 21.40 -10.97 3.66
C GLU A 17 20.09 -11.71 3.93
N SER A 18 18.96 -11.21 3.39
CA SER A 18 17.66 -11.90 3.46
C SER A 18 17.69 -13.25 2.74
N ALA A 19 18.27 -13.29 1.53
CA ALA A 19 18.40 -14.52 0.75
C ALA A 19 19.21 -15.59 1.48
N LYS A 20 20.29 -15.19 2.18
CA LYS A 20 21.10 -16.06 3.03
C LYS A 20 20.29 -16.66 4.17
N ALA A 21 19.50 -15.83 4.86
CA ALA A 21 18.65 -16.31 5.95
C ALA A 21 17.58 -17.28 5.46
N MET A 22 16.92 -16.97 4.34
CA MET A 22 15.91 -17.83 3.74
C MET A 22 16.48 -19.17 3.26
N LEU A 23 17.68 -19.17 2.69
CA LEU A 23 18.39 -20.39 2.30
C LEU A 23 18.69 -21.27 3.52
N ASP A 24 19.22 -20.67 4.60
CA ASP A 24 19.49 -21.39 5.86
C ASP A 24 18.20 -22.00 6.45
N TYR A 25 17.08 -21.26 6.41
CA TYR A 25 15.80 -21.78 6.89
C TYR A 25 15.34 -23.01 6.11
N VAL A 26 15.41 -22.97 4.78
CA VAL A 26 15.00 -24.10 3.94
C VAL A 26 15.92 -25.31 4.12
N GLU A 27 17.25 -25.10 4.12
CA GLU A 27 18.24 -26.20 4.23
C GLU A 27 18.25 -26.86 5.61
N ASN A 28 17.93 -26.12 6.66
CA ASN A 28 17.95 -26.61 8.04
C ASN A 28 16.56 -26.83 8.66
N GLY A 29 15.48 -26.73 7.87
CA GLY A 29 14.12 -26.93 8.34
C GLY A 29 13.71 -25.95 9.44
N LYS A 30 14.15 -24.70 9.36
CA LYS A 30 13.88 -23.64 10.32
C LYS A 30 12.87 -22.65 9.76
N THR A 31 12.34 -21.80 10.64
CA THR A 31 11.62 -20.59 10.29
C THR A 31 12.02 -19.47 11.24
N PHE A 32 11.70 -18.23 10.90
CA PHE A 32 11.82 -17.13 11.84
C PHE A 32 10.87 -17.36 13.03
N GLN A 33 11.37 -17.19 14.24
CA GLN A 33 10.56 -17.30 15.45
C GLN A 33 10.95 -16.21 16.45
N THR A 34 9.94 -15.67 17.14
CA THR A 34 10.11 -14.81 18.31
C THR A 34 10.13 -15.64 19.59
N ASP A 35 10.49 -15.02 20.69
CA ASP A 35 10.50 -15.68 22.00
C ASP A 35 9.10 -15.91 22.58
N LYS A 36 8.07 -15.23 22.07
CA LYS A 36 6.74 -15.16 22.68
C LYS A 36 5.63 -15.35 21.65
N ILE A 37 4.58 -16.02 22.07
CA ILE A 37 3.25 -15.86 21.48
C ILE A 37 2.64 -14.57 22.02
N ILE A 38 1.76 -13.94 21.25
CA ILE A 38 0.90 -12.87 21.76
C ILE A 38 -0.56 -13.27 21.68
N THR A 39 -1.33 -12.82 22.67
CA THR A 39 -2.77 -12.99 22.73
C THR A 39 -3.41 -11.61 22.70
N LEU A 40 -4.31 -11.37 21.76
CA LEU A 40 -5.00 -10.11 21.57
C LEU A 40 -6.50 -10.30 21.75
N PRO A 41 -7.23 -9.33 22.32
CA PRO A 41 -8.67 -9.41 22.42
C PRO A 41 -9.32 -9.33 21.02
N THR A 42 -10.38 -10.08 20.78
CA THR A 42 -11.16 -10.04 19.53
C THR A 42 -11.73 -8.65 19.23
N SER A 43 -11.95 -7.85 20.27
CA SER A 43 -12.43 -6.47 20.17
C SER A 43 -11.53 -5.57 19.32
N ILE A 44 -10.26 -5.91 19.11
CA ILE A 44 -9.40 -5.11 18.20
C ILE A 44 -9.93 -5.10 16.77
N PHE A 45 -10.80 -6.05 16.38
CA PHE A 45 -11.39 -6.14 15.05
C PHE A 45 -12.88 -5.73 15.00
N THR A 46 -13.54 -5.61 16.16
CA THR A 46 -15.01 -5.45 16.22
C THR A 46 -15.47 -4.22 16.98
N ASP A 47 -14.59 -3.59 17.78
CA ASP A 47 -14.92 -2.42 18.57
C ASP A 47 -14.99 -1.16 17.72
N ALA A 48 -16.12 -0.45 17.79
CA ALA A 48 -16.37 0.74 16.99
C ALA A 48 -15.54 1.94 17.44
N ASP A 49 -15.37 2.14 18.75
CA ASP A 49 -14.60 3.26 19.28
C ASP A 49 -13.11 3.12 18.91
N ARG A 50 -12.60 1.89 18.97
CA ARG A 50 -11.23 1.60 18.51
C ARG A 50 -11.09 1.87 17.01
N TRP A 51 -12.06 1.43 16.21
CA TRP A 51 -12.06 1.67 14.77
C TRP A 51 -12.07 3.19 14.44
N GLU A 52 -12.88 3.99 15.13
CA GLU A 52 -12.89 5.45 14.96
C GLU A 52 -11.52 6.06 15.31
N ASN A 53 -10.86 5.58 16.38
CA ASN A 53 -9.51 6.00 16.75
C ASN A 53 -8.47 5.57 15.69
N GLU A 54 -8.58 4.38 15.10
CA GLU A 54 -7.71 3.95 14.00
C GLU A 54 -7.86 4.87 12.78
N ILE A 55 -9.08 5.27 12.42
CA ILE A 55 -9.31 6.26 11.36
C ILE A 55 -8.66 7.59 11.70
N SER A 56 -8.93 8.14 12.88
CA SER A 56 -8.51 9.50 13.26
C SER A 56 -7.00 9.60 13.51
N ASP A 57 -6.37 8.59 14.11
CA ASP A 57 -4.97 8.65 14.56
C ASP A 57 -3.99 8.01 13.58
N ILE A 58 -4.43 7.06 12.75
CA ILE A 58 -3.60 6.38 11.76
C ILE A 58 -3.92 6.90 10.36
N PHE A 59 -5.13 6.68 9.85
CA PHE A 59 -5.43 6.95 8.44
C PHE A 59 -5.55 8.44 8.10
N GLU A 60 -6.00 9.27 9.02
CA GLU A 60 -6.10 10.71 8.79
C GLU A 60 -4.80 11.47 9.01
N LYS A 61 -3.90 10.96 9.86
CA LYS A 61 -2.67 11.67 10.28
C LYS A 61 -1.40 11.19 9.59
N LEU A 62 -1.35 9.93 9.17
CA LEU A 62 -0.16 9.37 8.54
C LEU A 62 -0.20 9.55 7.01
N PRO A 63 0.97 9.55 6.34
CA PRO A 63 1.02 9.60 4.89
C PRO A 63 0.50 8.28 4.28
N LEU A 64 -0.61 8.36 3.56
CA LEU A 64 -1.20 7.24 2.83
C LEU A 64 -0.71 7.25 1.39
N CYS A 65 -0.32 6.10 0.85
CA CYS A 65 -0.08 5.97 -0.57
C CYS A 65 -1.43 5.87 -1.31
N LEU A 66 -1.82 6.93 -2.01
CA LEU A 66 -3.13 7.03 -2.68
C LEU A 66 -3.07 6.90 -4.20
N ALA A 67 -1.90 7.11 -4.79
CA ALA A 67 -1.67 6.95 -6.23
C ALA A 67 -0.21 6.59 -6.51
N THR A 68 0.08 6.37 -7.78
CA THR A 68 1.43 6.14 -8.29
C THR A 68 1.76 7.11 -9.42
N THR A 69 3.06 7.34 -9.67
CA THR A 69 3.53 8.11 -10.83
C THR A 69 2.96 7.56 -12.14
N ALA A 70 2.78 6.25 -12.22
CA ALA A 70 2.27 5.59 -13.41
C ALA A 70 0.80 5.93 -13.73
N GLU A 71 0.02 6.34 -12.74
CA GLU A 71 -1.37 6.78 -12.89
C GLU A 71 -1.47 8.29 -13.22
N LEU A 72 -0.48 9.09 -12.82
CA LEU A 72 -0.47 10.55 -12.98
C LEU A 72 0.80 10.99 -13.75
N LYS A 73 0.96 10.58 -15.01
CA LYS A 73 2.17 10.79 -15.80
C LYS A 73 2.30 12.20 -16.37
N GLU A 74 1.22 12.70 -16.95
CA GLU A 74 1.24 13.93 -17.75
C GLU A 74 0.70 15.11 -16.94
N ILE A 75 1.18 16.30 -17.27
CA ILE A 75 0.65 17.55 -16.69
C ILE A 75 -0.85 17.63 -16.94
N GLY A 76 -1.65 17.74 -15.87
CA GLY A 76 -3.11 17.74 -15.94
C GLY A 76 -3.76 16.37 -15.71
N ASP A 77 -2.98 15.29 -15.61
CA ASP A 77 -3.54 14.02 -15.14
C ASP A 77 -4.00 14.16 -13.70
N TYR A 78 -5.18 13.63 -13.41
CA TYR A 78 -5.75 13.63 -12.06
C TYR A 78 -6.34 12.28 -11.68
N LYS A 79 -6.39 12.04 -10.36
CA LYS A 79 -7.15 10.97 -9.73
C LYS A 79 -7.98 11.57 -8.61
N ALA A 80 -9.29 11.37 -8.65
CA ALA A 80 -10.22 11.81 -7.63
C ALA A 80 -11.01 10.63 -7.07
N ALA A 81 -11.03 10.49 -5.74
CA ALA A 81 -11.74 9.41 -5.07
C ALA A 81 -12.18 9.84 -3.67
N ASP A 82 -13.23 9.19 -3.15
CA ASP A 82 -13.53 9.25 -1.73
C ASP A 82 -12.52 8.40 -0.95
N MET A 83 -11.89 9.02 0.03
CA MET A 83 -10.93 8.37 0.93
C MET A 83 -11.42 8.53 2.37
N LEU A 84 -12.10 7.51 2.88
CA LEU A 84 -12.65 7.49 4.24
C LEU A 84 -13.63 8.67 4.51
N GLY A 85 -14.52 8.92 3.55
CA GLY A 85 -15.49 10.03 3.61
C GLY A 85 -14.91 11.40 3.25
N LYS A 86 -13.64 11.48 2.83
CA LYS A 86 -13.02 12.72 2.34
C LYS A 86 -12.84 12.67 0.83
N PRO A 87 -13.44 13.61 0.06
CA PRO A 87 -13.26 13.66 -1.39
C PRO A 87 -11.86 14.21 -1.72
N VAL A 88 -10.93 13.33 -2.04
CA VAL A 88 -9.54 13.68 -2.37
C VAL A 88 -9.36 13.80 -3.87
N LEU A 89 -8.62 14.82 -4.28
CA LEU A 89 -8.19 15.07 -5.65
C LEU A 89 -6.67 15.19 -5.68
N MET A 90 -6.00 14.36 -6.45
CA MET A 90 -4.58 14.47 -6.78
C MET A 90 -4.45 14.90 -8.24
N VAL A 91 -3.56 15.84 -8.54
CA VAL A 91 -3.37 16.35 -9.91
C VAL A 91 -1.90 16.70 -10.15
N ARG A 92 -1.38 16.38 -11.35
CA ARG A 92 -0.04 16.79 -11.75
C ARG A 92 -0.06 18.22 -12.27
N GLY A 93 0.66 19.09 -11.59
CA GLY A 93 0.79 20.52 -11.90
C GLY A 93 1.70 20.80 -13.09
N LYS A 94 1.72 22.07 -13.53
CA LYS A 94 2.54 22.55 -14.66
C LYS A 94 4.04 22.47 -14.39
N ASP A 95 4.45 22.48 -13.13
CA ASP A 95 5.83 22.30 -12.67
C ASP A 95 6.22 20.82 -12.54
N ASN A 96 5.39 19.94 -13.04
CA ASN A 96 5.52 18.48 -12.97
C ASN A 96 5.45 17.88 -11.54
N LYS A 97 4.99 18.64 -10.55
CA LYS A 97 4.73 18.14 -9.19
C LYS A 97 3.29 17.70 -9.03
N VAL A 98 3.07 16.64 -8.29
CA VAL A 98 1.72 16.24 -7.88
C VAL A 98 1.32 17.05 -6.64
N ARG A 99 0.08 17.52 -6.64
CA ARG A 99 -0.57 18.18 -5.51
C ARG A 99 -1.85 17.45 -5.15
N ALA A 100 -2.23 17.52 -3.91
CA ALA A 100 -3.48 16.96 -3.43
C ALA A 100 -4.36 18.06 -2.81
N PHE A 101 -5.66 17.94 -3.01
CA PHE A 101 -6.67 18.86 -2.52
C PHE A 101 -7.90 18.08 -2.04
N LEU A 102 -8.71 18.71 -1.21
CA LEU A 102 -10.10 18.29 -1.10
C LEU A 102 -10.84 18.68 -2.38
N ASN A 103 -11.51 17.74 -3.02
CA ASN A 103 -12.28 17.92 -4.26
C ASN A 103 -13.60 18.67 -3.98
N VAL A 104 -13.49 19.86 -3.38
CA VAL A 104 -14.60 20.64 -2.84
C VAL A 104 -14.52 22.07 -3.33
N CYS A 105 -15.49 22.50 -4.14
CA CYS A 105 -15.58 23.86 -4.65
C CYS A 105 -15.86 24.86 -3.51
N ALA A 106 -15.04 25.92 -3.41
CA ALA A 106 -15.15 26.95 -2.39
C ALA A 106 -16.44 27.79 -2.47
N HIS A 107 -17.30 27.59 -3.49
CA HIS A 107 -18.59 28.24 -3.61
C HIS A 107 -19.64 27.57 -2.70
N ARG A 108 -20.00 26.29 -2.99
CA ARG A 108 -21.05 25.55 -2.24
C ARG A 108 -20.74 24.05 -2.11
N GLY A 109 -19.47 23.66 -2.09
CA GLY A 109 -19.05 22.31 -1.74
C GLY A 109 -19.17 21.25 -2.83
N ALA A 110 -19.64 21.58 -4.04
CA ALA A 110 -19.72 20.58 -5.11
C ALA A 110 -18.30 20.17 -5.60
N PRO A 111 -18.11 18.93 -6.12
CA PRO A 111 -16.83 18.51 -6.64
C PRO A 111 -16.38 19.36 -7.85
N VAL A 112 -15.07 19.61 -7.95
CA VAL A 112 -14.51 20.40 -9.06
C VAL A 112 -14.13 19.54 -10.27
N VAL A 113 -13.85 18.25 -10.04
CA VAL A 113 -13.69 17.23 -11.08
C VAL A 113 -14.51 15.99 -10.71
N GLY A 114 -14.82 15.15 -11.71
CA GLY A 114 -15.50 13.87 -11.46
C GLY A 114 -14.57 12.85 -10.81
N GLU A 115 -15.16 11.86 -10.15
CA GLU A 115 -14.43 10.71 -9.61
C GLU A 115 -13.71 9.89 -10.69
N GLY A 116 -12.68 9.16 -10.27
CA GLY A 116 -11.83 8.34 -11.12
C GLY A 116 -10.60 9.10 -11.62
N CYS A 117 -9.98 8.57 -12.68
CA CYS A 117 -8.83 9.17 -13.34
C CYS A 117 -9.25 9.95 -14.57
N GLY A 118 -8.52 11.02 -14.89
CA GLY A 118 -8.78 11.80 -16.07
C GLY A 118 -7.67 12.81 -16.34
N HIS A 119 -7.91 13.67 -17.37
CA HIS A 119 -6.96 14.69 -17.78
C HIS A 119 -7.68 16.04 -17.93
N VAL A 120 -7.12 17.08 -17.32
CA VAL A 120 -7.67 18.45 -17.36
C VAL A 120 -6.57 19.49 -17.53
N ARG A 121 -6.88 20.57 -18.24
CA ARG A 121 -6.00 21.77 -18.31
C ARG A 121 -6.26 22.74 -17.16
N ARG A 122 -7.45 22.66 -16.59
CA ARG A 122 -7.96 23.42 -15.44
C ARG A 122 -9.16 22.67 -14.85
N MET A 123 -9.42 22.84 -13.59
CA MET A 123 -10.49 22.19 -12.87
C MET A 123 -11.69 23.11 -12.81
N SER A 124 -12.83 22.71 -13.34
CA SER A 124 -14.04 23.56 -13.39
C SER A 124 -15.23 22.84 -12.78
N CYS A 125 -15.74 23.42 -11.69
CA CYS A 125 -16.93 22.93 -11.00
C CYS A 125 -18.13 22.93 -11.95
N LYS A 126 -18.74 21.76 -12.14
CA LYS A 126 -19.88 21.58 -13.06
C LYS A 126 -21.16 22.30 -12.59
N TYR A 127 -21.20 22.74 -11.32
CA TYR A 127 -22.40 23.37 -10.77
C TYR A 127 -22.54 24.81 -11.26
N HIS A 128 -21.52 25.67 -11.05
CA HIS A 128 -21.59 27.10 -11.43
C HIS A 128 -20.33 27.60 -12.16
N GLY A 129 -19.53 26.72 -12.74
CA GLY A 129 -18.38 27.10 -13.55
C GLY A 129 -17.23 27.78 -12.80
N TRP A 130 -17.17 27.71 -11.46
CA TRP A 130 -16.00 28.18 -10.75
C TRP A 130 -14.79 27.36 -11.17
N THR A 131 -13.73 28.04 -11.60
CA THR A 131 -12.61 27.41 -12.27
C THR A 131 -11.33 27.63 -11.48
N TYR A 132 -10.59 26.55 -11.27
CA TYR A 132 -9.32 26.51 -10.58
C TYR A 132 -8.20 26.10 -11.53
N ASP A 133 -7.00 26.62 -11.31
CA ASP A 133 -5.81 26.12 -11.98
C ASP A 133 -5.33 24.80 -11.32
N LEU A 134 -4.25 24.22 -11.88
CA LEU A 134 -3.66 22.97 -11.36
C LEU A 134 -2.94 23.14 -10.01
N ASP A 135 -2.73 24.38 -9.56
CA ASP A 135 -2.21 24.71 -8.23
C ASP A 135 -3.34 24.96 -7.22
N GLY A 136 -4.60 24.69 -7.60
CA GLY A 136 -5.76 24.85 -6.72
C GLY A 136 -6.26 26.29 -6.55
N LYS A 137 -5.66 27.29 -7.23
CA LYS A 137 -6.06 28.69 -7.12
C LYS A 137 -7.35 28.95 -7.91
N LEU A 138 -8.27 29.71 -7.34
CA LEU A 138 -9.47 30.16 -8.06
C LEU A 138 -9.09 31.21 -9.11
N ILE A 139 -9.23 30.84 -10.40
CA ILE A 139 -8.89 31.72 -11.53
C ILE A 139 -10.11 32.31 -12.24
N GLY A 140 -11.27 31.68 -12.13
CA GLY A 140 -12.49 32.13 -12.81
C GLY A 140 -13.75 31.91 -11.99
N VAL A 141 -14.65 32.89 -12.06
CA VAL A 141 -16.01 32.85 -11.53
C VAL A 141 -16.94 33.17 -12.70
N ALA A 142 -17.90 32.28 -12.98
CA ALA A 142 -18.86 32.54 -14.03
C ALA A 142 -19.72 33.73 -13.65
N ASP A 143 -20.04 34.57 -14.66
CA ASP A 143 -20.84 35.79 -14.48
C ASP A 143 -20.40 36.69 -13.30
N ALA A 144 -19.08 36.81 -13.12
CA ALA A 144 -18.47 37.53 -11.99
C ALA A 144 -19.04 38.94 -11.79
N HIS A 145 -19.50 39.61 -12.88
CA HIS A 145 -20.10 40.93 -12.83
C HIS A 145 -21.46 40.98 -12.07
N THR A 146 -22.13 39.84 -11.92
CA THR A 146 -23.37 39.69 -11.16
C THR A 146 -23.15 39.17 -9.75
N PHE A 147 -21.94 38.59 -9.48
CA PHE A 147 -21.67 37.92 -8.24
C PHE A 147 -21.21 38.85 -7.10
N GLY A 148 -20.70 40.04 -7.47
CA GLY A 148 -20.07 40.96 -6.53
C GLY A 148 -18.58 40.73 -6.37
N ASP A 149 -17.94 41.54 -5.55
CA ASP A 149 -16.49 41.47 -5.33
C ASP A 149 -16.12 40.24 -4.48
N ILE A 150 -15.22 39.43 -5.05
CA ILE A 150 -14.72 38.22 -4.39
C ILE A 150 -13.19 38.29 -4.34
N ASP A 151 -12.63 38.11 -3.16
CA ASP A 151 -11.20 37.81 -3.03
C ASP A 151 -10.93 36.37 -3.48
N LYS A 152 -10.51 36.21 -4.73
CA LYS A 152 -10.19 34.91 -5.31
C LYS A 152 -9.01 34.23 -4.61
N SER A 153 -8.09 35.01 -4.01
CA SER A 153 -6.92 34.47 -3.32
C SER A 153 -7.30 33.69 -2.06
N ALA A 154 -8.42 34.06 -1.44
CA ALA A 154 -8.98 33.37 -0.25
C ALA A 154 -9.93 32.21 -0.60
N LYS A 155 -10.14 31.90 -1.89
CA LYS A 155 -11.11 30.92 -2.38
C LYS A 155 -10.47 29.81 -3.21
N GLY A 156 -9.21 29.50 -2.96
CA GLY A 156 -8.53 28.30 -3.50
C GLY A 156 -9.12 27.00 -2.95
N LEU A 157 -8.74 25.88 -3.55
CA LEU A 157 -9.04 24.56 -3.00
C LEU A 157 -8.25 24.35 -1.70
N THR A 158 -8.82 23.59 -0.77
CA THR A 158 -8.13 23.19 0.46
C THR A 158 -7.02 22.17 0.11
N GLU A 159 -5.77 22.58 0.32
CA GLU A 159 -4.61 21.75 0.04
C GLU A 159 -4.41 20.69 1.12
N LEU A 160 -4.01 19.48 0.69
CA LEU A 160 -3.56 18.38 1.52
C LEU A 160 -2.05 18.22 1.32
N SER A 161 -1.32 17.89 2.39
CA SER A 161 0.10 17.57 2.27
C SER A 161 0.28 16.38 1.32
N CYS A 162 1.13 16.56 0.29
CA CYS A 162 1.35 15.58 -0.76
C CYS A 162 2.83 15.54 -1.14
N GLU A 163 3.38 14.33 -1.28
CA GLU A 163 4.74 14.12 -1.74
C GLU A 163 4.80 12.91 -2.67
N GLU A 164 5.52 13.05 -3.79
CA GLU A 164 5.81 11.98 -4.74
C GLU A 164 7.26 11.52 -4.53
N LYS A 165 7.45 10.21 -4.27
CA LYS A 165 8.78 9.65 -4.08
C LYS A 165 8.86 8.22 -4.64
N ASN A 166 9.88 7.99 -5.46
CA ASN A 166 10.23 6.66 -6.02
C ASN A 166 9.04 5.94 -6.70
N GLY A 167 8.14 6.71 -7.34
CA GLY A 167 6.98 6.17 -8.06
C GLY A 167 5.69 6.07 -7.26
N LEU A 168 5.73 6.42 -5.98
CA LEU A 168 4.58 6.42 -5.07
C LEU A 168 4.18 7.84 -4.71
N ILE A 169 2.88 8.10 -4.56
CA ILE A 169 2.32 9.40 -4.21
C ILE A 169 1.61 9.28 -2.88
N PHE A 170 2.12 10.02 -1.89
CA PHE A 170 1.65 10.00 -0.52
C PHE A 170 0.88 11.27 -0.20
N VAL A 171 -0.24 11.11 0.51
CA VAL A 171 -1.12 12.20 0.93
C VAL A 171 -1.52 12.01 2.38
N CYS A 172 -1.52 13.08 3.17
CA CYS A 172 -2.15 13.11 4.49
C CYS A 172 -3.57 13.67 4.36
N LEU A 173 -4.56 13.00 4.93
CA LEU A 173 -5.97 13.37 4.80
C LEU A 173 -6.40 14.55 5.68
N THR A 174 -5.56 14.96 6.64
CA THR A 174 -5.81 16.13 7.50
C THR A 174 -5.18 17.37 6.88
N PRO A 175 -5.96 18.39 6.50
CA PRO A 175 -5.42 19.64 5.98
C PRO A 175 -4.41 20.29 6.94
N GLY A 176 -3.27 20.74 6.39
CA GLY A 176 -2.23 21.39 7.18
C GLY A 176 -1.36 20.47 8.03
N GLN A 177 -1.60 19.15 8.05
CA GLN A 177 -0.76 18.16 8.72
C GLN A 177 0.48 17.87 7.85
N PRO A 178 1.70 18.29 8.24
CA PRO A 178 2.91 17.97 7.50
C PRO A 178 3.37 16.55 7.79
N PHE A 179 4.15 15.98 6.88
CA PHE A 179 4.87 14.74 7.09
C PHE A 179 6.27 14.81 6.44
N ASN A 180 7.14 13.88 6.84
CA ASN A 180 8.45 13.68 6.24
C ASN A 180 8.60 12.20 5.87
N LEU A 181 8.67 11.89 4.58
CA LEU A 181 8.75 10.50 4.11
C LEU A 181 10.06 9.82 4.53
N ASP A 182 11.18 10.54 4.61
CA ASP A 182 12.45 9.94 5.01
C ASP A 182 12.43 9.49 6.47
N ASP A 183 11.84 10.32 7.34
CA ASP A 183 11.66 9.98 8.75
C ASP A 183 10.65 8.86 8.95
N PHE A 184 9.56 8.85 8.19
CA PHE A 184 8.51 7.85 8.30
C PHE A 184 8.95 6.49 7.75
N PHE A 185 9.56 6.47 6.56
CA PHE A 185 9.94 5.22 5.87
C PHE A 185 11.33 4.68 6.25
N LYS A 186 12.17 5.45 6.96
CA LYS A 186 13.50 5.01 7.43
C LYS A 186 14.37 4.38 6.33
N GLY A 187 14.26 4.89 5.09
CA GLY A 187 14.98 4.39 3.92
C GLY A 187 14.31 3.22 3.19
N PHE A 188 13.11 2.79 3.59
CA PHE A 188 12.43 1.66 2.91
C PHE A 188 12.03 1.97 1.46
N LEU A 189 11.79 3.23 1.13
CA LEU A 189 11.47 3.64 -0.23
C LEU A 189 12.63 3.45 -1.23
N ASP A 190 13.85 3.21 -0.75
CA ASP A 190 15.00 2.85 -1.57
C ASP A 190 14.76 1.55 -2.36
N ASP A 191 13.93 0.63 -1.86
CA ASP A 191 13.49 -0.56 -2.57
C ASP A 191 12.81 -0.21 -3.89
N PHE A 192 11.96 0.82 -3.91
CA PHE A 192 11.23 1.26 -5.09
C PHE A 192 12.13 2.02 -6.08
N GLU A 193 13.15 2.71 -5.59
CA GLU A 193 14.21 3.30 -6.42
C GLU A 193 15.03 2.20 -7.10
N GLU A 194 15.45 1.15 -6.36
CA GLU A 194 16.17 0.00 -6.91
C GLU A 194 15.36 -0.74 -7.98
N LEU A 195 14.06 -0.89 -7.77
CA LEU A 195 13.13 -1.49 -8.73
C LEU A 195 12.93 -0.62 -9.97
N GLY A 196 13.20 0.69 -9.88
CA GLY A 196 12.86 1.68 -10.93
C GLY A 196 11.34 1.85 -11.08
N PHE A 197 10.60 1.72 -10.00
CA PHE A 197 9.13 1.64 -10.00
C PHE A 197 8.47 2.88 -10.62
N ALA A 198 9.06 4.06 -10.50
CA ALA A 198 8.57 5.29 -11.13
C ALA A 198 8.42 5.21 -12.65
N GLY A 199 9.20 4.34 -13.31
CA GLY A 199 9.16 4.13 -14.77
C GLY A 199 8.20 3.02 -15.24
N TRP A 200 7.46 2.39 -14.32
CA TRP A 200 6.64 1.25 -14.67
C TRP A 200 5.32 1.65 -15.35
N HIS A 201 4.71 0.67 -16.02
CA HIS A 201 3.45 0.83 -16.71
C HIS A 201 2.30 0.34 -15.84
N PHE A 202 1.27 1.18 -15.67
CA PHE A 202 0.02 0.82 -15.01
C PHE A 202 -0.86 0.00 -15.95
N LEU A 203 -1.19 -1.23 -15.56
CA LEU A 203 -1.98 -2.17 -16.36
C LEU A 203 -3.48 -2.03 -16.08
N GLY A 204 -3.85 -1.73 -14.84
CA GLY A 204 -5.24 -1.61 -14.42
C GLY A 204 -5.43 -1.90 -12.93
N SER A 205 -6.67 -1.83 -12.47
CA SER A 205 -7.02 -2.10 -11.08
C SER A 205 -8.27 -2.95 -10.94
N ARG A 206 -8.41 -3.59 -9.77
CA ARG A 206 -9.63 -4.28 -9.32
C ARG A 206 -9.90 -3.89 -7.89
N ALA A 207 -11.16 -3.59 -7.58
CA ALA A 207 -11.60 -3.34 -6.21
C ALA A 207 -12.30 -4.57 -5.64
N LEU A 208 -12.15 -4.78 -4.35
CA LEU A 208 -12.91 -5.78 -3.59
C LEU A 208 -13.16 -5.27 -2.17
N SER A 209 -14.24 -5.78 -1.58
CA SER A 209 -14.57 -5.53 -0.18
C SER A 209 -14.28 -6.80 0.63
N GLY A 210 -13.83 -6.63 1.85
CA GLY A 210 -13.47 -7.72 2.76
C GLY A 210 -13.85 -7.41 4.20
N ALA A 211 -13.36 -8.23 5.12
CA ALA A 211 -13.47 -8.10 6.56
C ALA A 211 -12.73 -6.86 7.10
N ASN A 212 -12.56 -6.74 8.41
CA ASN A 212 -11.74 -5.69 9.04
C ASN A 212 -10.40 -5.50 8.31
N TRP A 213 -9.97 -4.25 8.14
CA TRP A 213 -8.74 -3.92 7.41
C TRP A 213 -7.49 -4.61 7.97
N LYS A 214 -7.43 -4.88 9.29
CA LYS A 214 -6.32 -5.59 9.92
C LYS A 214 -6.32 -7.07 9.58
N ILE A 215 -7.51 -7.72 9.48
CA ILE A 215 -7.61 -9.10 9.02
C ILE A 215 -7.08 -9.23 7.59
N ALA A 216 -7.42 -8.26 6.72
CA ALA A 216 -6.90 -8.25 5.35
C ALA A 216 -5.37 -8.08 5.31
N PHE A 217 -4.79 -7.26 6.21
CA PHE A 217 -3.33 -7.12 6.33
C PHE A 217 -2.67 -8.38 6.89
N ASP A 218 -3.28 -9.02 7.88
CA ASP A 218 -2.72 -10.20 8.55
C ASP A 218 -2.35 -11.30 7.53
N GLY A 219 -3.16 -11.51 6.50
CA GLY A 219 -2.89 -12.46 5.44
C GLY A 219 -1.65 -12.15 4.58
N TYR A 220 -1.18 -10.89 4.52
CA TYR A 220 0.03 -10.54 3.77
C TYR A 220 1.33 -10.71 4.59
N MET A 221 1.24 -10.91 5.91
CA MET A 221 2.40 -10.78 6.81
C MET A 221 3.00 -12.08 7.29
N GLU A 222 2.46 -13.22 6.88
CA GLU A 222 2.96 -14.52 7.28
C GLU A 222 2.84 -15.56 6.15
N ALA A 223 3.45 -16.73 6.30
CA ALA A 223 3.39 -17.83 5.33
C ALA A 223 2.79 -19.12 5.94
N TYR A 224 2.22 -19.03 7.15
CA TYR A 224 1.73 -20.20 7.88
C TYR A 224 0.51 -20.81 7.21
N HIS A 225 -0.36 -19.97 6.64
CA HIS A 225 -1.59 -20.42 5.96
C HIS A 225 -1.37 -21.03 4.56
N PHE A 226 -0.19 -20.88 3.94
CA PHE A 226 -0.01 -21.24 2.53
C PHE A 226 -0.35 -22.70 2.21
N ALA A 227 0.07 -23.66 3.04
CA ALA A 227 -0.21 -25.07 2.75
C ALA A 227 -1.70 -25.43 2.92
N ALA A 228 -2.41 -24.74 3.82
CA ALA A 228 -3.80 -25.03 4.10
C ALA A 228 -4.76 -24.29 3.16
N LEU A 229 -4.53 -22.98 2.96
CA LEU A 229 -5.41 -22.12 2.19
C LEU A 229 -5.08 -22.13 0.70
N HIS A 230 -3.79 -22.15 0.37
CA HIS A 230 -3.27 -22.01 -1.01
C HIS A 230 -2.58 -23.28 -1.56
N PRO A 231 -3.12 -24.50 -1.34
CA PRO A 231 -2.43 -25.74 -1.71
C PRO A 231 -2.17 -25.89 -3.21
N LYS A 232 -2.91 -25.16 -4.06
CA LYS A 232 -2.83 -25.23 -5.53
C LYS A 232 -2.31 -23.94 -6.16
N THR A 233 -2.29 -22.84 -5.45
CA THR A 233 -1.97 -21.50 -5.97
C THR A 233 -0.60 -21.01 -5.53
N VAL A 234 -0.29 -20.96 -4.23
CA VAL A 234 0.96 -20.43 -3.66
C VAL A 234 1.89 -21.54 -3.19
N ALA A 235 1.41 -22.53 -2.42
CA ALA A 235 2.23 -23.56 -1.79
C ALA A 235 3.10 -24.40 -2.78
N PRO A 236 2.70 -24.64 -4.04
CA PRO A 236 3.57 -25.33 -4.99
C PRO A 236 4.88 -24.61 -5.30
N ARG A 237 4.92 -23.28 -5.10
CA ARG A 237 6.11 -22.46 -5.36
C ARG A 237 6.80 -21.99 -4.08
N THR A 238 6.05 -21.71 -3.03
CA THR A 238 6.53 -21.07 -1.80
C THR A 238 6.24 -21.98 -0.61
N PRO A 239 7.27 -22.45 0.11
CA PRO A 239 7.07 -23.29 1.30
C PRO A 239 6.22 -22.58 2.35
N SER A 240 5.29 -23.32 2.95
CA SER A 240 4.49 -22.82 4.05
C SER A 240 5.33 -22.62 5.30
N ASN A 241 4.97 -21.63 6.11
CA ASN A 241 5.56 -21.33 7.42
C ASN A 241 7.06 -20.98 7.37
N ILE A 242 7.57 -20.48 6.25
CA ILE A 242 8.93 -19.97 6.13
C ILE A 242 8.87 -18.53 5.62
N ALA A 243 9.23 -17.59 6.48
CA ALA A 243 9.32 -16.17 6.16
C ALA A 243 10.55 -15.55 6.85
N HIS A 244 11.10 -14.50 6.26
CA HIS A 244 12.16 -13.68 6.84
C HIS A 244 11.73 -12.22 6.89
N TYR A 245 11.93 -11.56 8.02
CA TYR A 245 11.43 -10.21 8.25
C TYR A 245 12.57 -9.20 8.39
N GLN A 246 12.40 -8.04 7.78
CA GLN A 246 13.21 -6.85 7.99
C GLN A 246 12.29 -5.65 8.22
N ALA A 247 12.58 -4.86 9.26
CA ALA A 247 11.78 -3.71 9.66
C ALA A 247 12.44 -2.38 9.29
N PHE A 248 11.61 -1.40 8.97
CA PHE A 248 11.96 -0.01 8.64
C PHE A 248 10.95 0.91 9.33
N GLY A 249 11.08 1.12 10.65
CA GLY A 249 9.99 1.69 11.43
C GLY A 249 8.75 0.80 11.32
N PRO A 250 7.54 1.31 11.06
CA PRO A 250 6.31 0.52 10.98
C PRO A 250 6.19 -0.35 9.71
N HIS A 251 7.15 -0.28 8.81
CA HIS A 251 7.12 -0.97 7.52
C HIS A 251 7.92 -2.27 7.58
N LEU A 252 7.51 -3.24 6.75
CA LEU A 252 8.15 -4.55 6.68
C LEU A 252 8.51 -4.93 5.26
N ARG A 253 9.72 -5.46 5.08
CA ARG A 253 10.04 -6.31 3.93
C ARG A 253 10.05 -7.76 4.38
N ILE A 254 9.17 -8.57 3.79
CA ILE A 254 8.97 -9.96 4.15
C ILE A 254 9.48 -10.82 3.00
N GLY A 255 10.50 -11.61 3.26
CA GLY A 255 11.09 -12.52 2.30
C GLY A 255 10.44 -13.90 2.38
N PHE A 256 10.08 -14.45 1.23
CA PHE A 256 9.55 -15.80 1.06
C PHE A 256 10.47 -16.60 0.16
N PRO A 257 11.07 -17.70 0.64
CA PRO A 257 11.88 -18.55 -0.23
C PRO A 257 11.00 -19.29 -1.22
N GLN A 258 11.54 -19.56 -2.41
CA GLN A 258 10.94 -20.53 -3.32
C GLN A 258 11.38 -21.95 -2.95
N VAL A 259 10.56 -22.97 -3.26
CA VAL A 259 10.85 -24.39 -2.97
C VAL A 259 12.18 -24.87 -3.57
N ASN A 260 12.71 -24.16 -4.57
CA ASN A 260 13.96 -24.49 -5.27
C ASN A 260 15.08 -23.46 -4.99
N ILE A 261 15.01 -22.71 -3.87
CA ILE A 261 15.99 -21.65 -3.52
C ILE A 261 17.42 -22.16 -3.57
N SER A 262 17.72 -23.33 -2.99
CA SER A 262 19.06 -23.92 -2.98
C SER A 262 19.60 -24.20 -4.40
N LYS A 263 18.72 -24.64 -5.32
CA LYS A 263 19.08 -24.87 -6.72
C LYS A 263 19.51 -23.59 -7.43
N HIS A 264 18.91 -22.46 -7.06
CA HIS A 264 19.21 -21.18 -7.69
C HIS A 264 20.35 -20.43 -7.03
N LEU A 265 20.46 -20.45 -5.70
CA LEU A 265 21.45 -19.67 -4.98
C LEU A 265 22.81 -20.39 -4.85
N ASN A 266 22.85 -21.70 -4.58
CA ASN A 266 24.09 -22.41 -4.33
C ASN A 266 25.11 -22.35 -5.49
N PRO A 267 24.71 -22.30 -6.79
CA PRO A 267 25.67 -22.12 -7.88
C PRO A 267 26.20 -20.70 -8.05
N VAL A 268 25.65 -19.72 -7.33
CA VAL A 268 25.92 -18.28 -7.47
C VAL A 268 26.67 -17.78 -6.25
N SER A 269 27.66 -16.91 -6.44
CA SER A 269 28.39 -16.34 -5.30
C SER A 269 27.47 -15.45 -4.44
N PRO A 270 27.61 -15.47 -3.10
CA PRO A 270 26.70 -14.78 -2.18
C PRO A 270 26.52 -13.27 -2.44
N GLU A 271 27.55 -12.61 -2.98
CA GLU A 271 27.49 -11.18 -3.30
C GLU A 271 26.47 -10.86 -4.40
N LYS A 272 26.12 -11.86 -5.22
CA LYS A 272 25.14 -11.72 -6.30
C LYS A 272 23.73 -12.16 -5.91
N TRP A 273 23.53 -12.68 -4.70
CA TRP A 273 22.21 -13.14 -4.28
C TRP A 273 21.18 -12.00 -4.20
N GLY A 274 21.63 -10.75 -3.98
CA GLY A 274 20.76 -9.58 -4.03
C GLY A 274 20.14 -9.30 -5.41
N ASP A 275 20.68 -9.89 -6.48
CA ASP A 275 20.15 -9.79 -7.85
C ASP A 275 19.20 -10.97 -8.21
N MET A 276 18.89 -11.85 -7.23
CA MET A 276 18.20 -13.11 -7.47
C MET A 276 16.72 -13.09 -7.04
N GLU A 277 16.16 -11.92 -6.69
CA GLU A 277 14.71 -11.78 -6.48
C GLU A 277 13.95 -12.36 -7.70
N HIS A 278 12.93 -13.18 -7.46
CA HIS A 278 12.15 -13.99 -8.41
C HIS A 278 12.85 -15.24 -8.97
N LYS A 279 14.12 -15.47 -8.63
CA LYS A 279 14.87 -16.67 -9.05
C LYS A 279 15.22 -17.62 -7.92
N GLY A 280 14.74 -17.41 -6.74
CA GLY A 280 14.97 -18.24 -5.56
C GLY A 280 14.17 -17.78 -4.36
N TYR A 281 13.77 -16.53 -4.37
CA TYR A 281 12.95 -15.93 -3.34
C TYR A 281 12.13 -14.76 -3.91
N ASP A 282 11.12 -14.34 -3.18
CA ASP A 282 10.28 -13.18 -3.48
C ASP A 282 10.14 -12.31 -2.23
N PHE A 283 9.82 -11.02 -2.41
CA PHE A 283 9.50 -10.12 -1.31
C PHE A 283 8.07 -9.59 -1.41
N ILE A 284 7.40 -9.53 -0.25
CA ILE A 284 6.28 -8.62 -0.03
C ILE A 284 6.81 -7.41 0.73
N ARG A 285 6.39 -6.21 0.31
CA ARG A 285 6.74 -4.93 0.93
C ARG A 285 5.49 -4.33 1.53
N ILE A 286 5.45 -4.26 2.85
CA ILE A 286 4.35 -3.65 3.61
C ILE A 286 4.72 -2.21 3.94
N LEU A 287 3.99 -1.27 3.35
CA LEU A 287 4.08 0.15 3.65
C LEU A 287 2.89 0.50 4.56
N PHE A 288 3.14 0.51 5.86
CA PHE A 288 2.13 0.91 6.84
C PHE A 288 1.62 2.32 6.55
N PRO A 289 0.32 2.64 6.71
CA PRO A 289 -0.71 1.72 7.19
C PRO A 289 -1.48 1.01 6.07
N ASN A 290 -1.31 1.38 4.77
CA ASN A 290 -2.34 1.06 3.78
C ASN A 290 -1.85 0.34 2.52
N VAL A 291 -0.60 -0.12 2.43
CA VAL A 291 -0.11 -0.73 1.19
C VAL A 291 0.66 -2.03 1.43
N SER A 292 0.34 -3.03 0.60
CA SER A 292 1.13 -4.25 0.41
C SER A 292 1.54 -4.36 -1.06
N VAL A 293 2.83 -4.60 -1.33
CA VAL A 293 3.36 -4.73 -2.70
C VAL A 293 4.03 -6.08 -2.88
N PHE A 294 3.47 -6.88 -3.75
CA PHE A 294 4.06 -8.12 -4.24
C PHE A 294 4.63 -7.89 -5.64
N VAL A 295 5.95 -7.94 -5.76
CA VAL A 295 6.65 -7.84 -7.04
C VAL A 295 6.90 -9.24 -7.56
N ALA A 296 6.29 -9.61 -8.70
CA ALA A 296 6.59 -10.84 -9.39
C ALA A 296 7.34 -10.56 -10.71
N ASN A 297 7.82 -11.61 -11.37
CA ASN A 297 8.70 -11.47 -12.53
C ASN A 297 8.04 -10.68 -13.70
N LYS A 298 6.76 -10.92 -13.96
CA LYS A 298 6.05 -10.33 -15.12
C LYS A 298 5.05 -9.26 -14.72
N ILE A 299 4.46 -9.37 -13.55
CA ILE A 299 3.41 -8.49 -13.06
C ILE A 299 3.63 -8.17 -11.60
N THR A 300 3.33 -6.97 -11.18
CA THR A 300 3.37 -6.53 -9.79
C THR A 300 1.98 -6.18 -9.34
N GLN A 301 1.62 -6.61 -8.13
CA GLN A 301 0.39 -6.22 -7.47
C GLN A 301 0.71 -5.27 -6.32
N LEU A 302 0.12 -4.08 -6.34
CA LEU A 302 0.11 -3.14 -5.24
C LEU A 302 -1.32 -3.08 -4.69
N ALA A 303 -1.52 -3.62 -3.50
CA ALA A 303 -2.78 -3.56 -2.79
C ALA A 303 -2.82 -2.30 -1.91
N GLN A 304 -3.83 -1.47 -2.11
CA GLN A 304 -4.17 -0.37 -1.21
C GLN A 304 -5.36 -0.81 -0.37
N LEU A 305 -5.17 -0.87 0.94
CA LEU A 305 -6.18 -1.34 1.89
C LEU A 305 -6.67 -0.17 2.73
N PHE A 306 -7.97 0.00 2.80
CA PHE A 306 -8.62 1.06 3.59
C PHE A 306 -9.68 0.45 4.49
N PRO A 307 -9.86 0.95 5.72
CA PRO A 307 -11.04 0.65 6.51
C PRO A 307 -12.32 0.93 5.71
N GLY A 308 -13.32 0.10 5.89
CA GLY A 308 -14.66 0.33 5.38
C GLY A 308 -15.46 1.31 6.24
N PRO A 309 -16.76 1.46 5.98
CA PRO A 309 -17.62 2.34 6.76
C PRO A 309 -17.89 1.86 8.19
N THR A 310 -17.59 0.61 8.47
CA THR A 310 -17.78 -0.06 9.77
C THR A 310 -16.57 -0.94 10.11
N PRO A 311 -16.36 -1.29 11.39
CA PRO A 311 -15.21 -2.10 11.81
C PRO A 311 -15.04 -3.43 11.08
N ASP A 312 -16.14 -4.05 10.69
CA ASP A 312 -16.22 -5.36 10.04
C ASP A 312 -15.91 -5.34 8.54
N GLN A 313 -15.54 -4.17 7.98
CA GLN A 313 -15.38 -4.00 6.54
C GLN A 313 -14.05 -3.33 6.17
N ASN A 314 -13.55 -3.66 4.99
CA ASN A 314 -12.50 -2.93 4.29
C ASN A 314 -12.85 -2.76 2.82
N ILE A 315 -12.14 -1.81 2.18
CA ILE A 315 -12.09 -1.66 0.73
C ILE A 315 -10.63 -1.81 0.32
N THR A 316 -10.38 -2.76 -0.57
CA THR A 316 -9.04 -2.97 -1.13
C THR A 316 -9.04 -2.71 -2.63
N ILE A 317 -8.05 -1.94 -3.07
CA ILE A 317 -7.81 -1.68 -4.49
C ILE A 317 -6.51 -2.38 -4.87
N LEU A 318 -6.62 -3.41 -5.70
CA LEU A 318 -5.49 -4.13 -6.26
C LEU A 318 -5.07 -3.45 -7.56
N ASN A 319 -3.94 -2.78 -7.55
CA ASN A 319 -3.35 -2.13 -8.72
C ASN A 319 -2.26 -3.03 -9.32
N TYR A 320 -2.24 -3.13 -10.63
CA TYR A 320 -1.32 -4.01 -11.35
C TYR A 320 -0.40 -3.22 -12.26
N PHE A 321 0.87 -3.60 -12.24
CA PHE A 321 1.93 -2.92 -12.99
C PHE A 321 2.83 -3.91 -13.70
N THR A 322 3.43 -3.44 -14.81
CA THR A 322 4.48 -4.14 -15.55
C THR A 322 5.68 -3.23 -15.72
N ARG A 323 6.88 -3.80 -15.89
CA ARG A 323 8.11 -2.99 -16.09
C ARG A 323 8.08 -2.20 -17.40
N GLN A 324 7.41 -2.72 -18.42
CA GLN A 324 7.23 -2.10 -19.73
C GLN A 324 5.79 -2.29 -20.19
N PRO A 325 5.25 -1.41 -21.03
CA PRO A 325 3.96 -1.64 -21.68
C PRO A 325 3.98 -2.95 -22.46
N PRO A 326 2.86 -3.68 -22.58
CA PRO A 326 2.78 -4.86 -23.44
C PRO A 326 3.09 -4.47 -24.88
N PRO A 327 3.92 -5.26 -25.60
CA PRO A 327 4.33 -4.93 -26.96
C PRO A 327 3.24 -5.11 -27.99
N ASP A 328 2.25 -5.97 -27.72
CA ASP A 328 1.16 -6.33 -28.63
C ASP A 328 -0.07 -6.82 -27.85
N ALA A 329 -1.15 -7.11 -28.59
CA ALA A 329 -2.41 -7.56 -28.00
C ALA A 329 -2.30 -8.96 -27.33
N GLU A 330 -1.48 -9.88 -27.86
CA GLU A 330 -1.29 -11.20 -27.25
C GLU A 330 -0.61 -11.08 -25.88
N ALA A 331 0.40 -10.21 -25.76
CA ALA A 331 1.05 -9.92 -24.49
C ALA A 331 0.10 -9.21 -23.51
N GLN A 332 -0.76 -8.31 -24.00
CA GLN A 332 -1.81 -7.67 -23.20
C GLN A 332 -2.78 -8.71 -22.63
N ASP A 333 -3.33 -9.58 -23.47
CA ASP A 333 -4.26 -10.64 -23.07
C ASP A 333 -3.62 -11.59 -22.03
N ALA A 334 -2.35 -11.94 -22.22
CA ALA A 334 -1.61 -12.77 -21.27
C ALA A 334 -1.44 -12.10 -19.90
N LEU A 335 -1.16 -10.80 -19.88
CA LEU A 335 -1.04 -10.02 -18.62
C LEU A 335 -2.40 -9.84 -17.95
N GLU A 336 -3.47 -9.62 -18.70
CA GLU A 336 -4.83 -9.57 -18.16
C GLU A 336 -5.24 -10.91 -17.54
N GLY A 337 -4.88 -12.03 -18.17
CA GLY A 337 -5.06 -13.36 -17.59
C GLY A 337 -4.30 -13.56 -16.28
N MET A 338 -3.07 -13.05 -16.17
CA MET A 338 -2.31 -13.07 -14.92
C MET A 338 -2.94 -12.18 -13.84
N MET A 339 -3.38 -10.98 -14.21
CA MET A 339 -4.08 -10.06 -13.33
C MET A 339 -5.34 -10.71 -12.76
N GLU A 340 -6.15 -11.34 -13.62
CA GLU A 340 -7.37 -12.03 -13.20
C GLU A 340 -7.07 -13.24 -12.30
N PHE A 341 -5.99 -13.98 -12.56
CA PHE A 341 -5.56 -15.08 -11.71
C PHE A 341 -5.19 -14.57 -10.30
N LEU A 342 -4.34 -13.55 -10.20
CA LEU A 342 -3.95 -12.97 -8.91
C LEU A 342 -5.15 -12.39 -8.15
N TYR A 343 -6.05 -11.71 -8.87
CA TYR A 343 -7.29 -11.21 -8.29
C TYR A 343 -8.15 -12.33 -7.68
N LYS A 344 -8.31 -13.45 -8.41
CA LYS A 344 -9.08 -14.60 -7.93
C LYS A 344 -8.46 -15.26 -6.70
N VAL A 345 -7.13 -15.41 -6.67
CA VAL A 345 -6.43 -15.93 -5.48
C VAL A 345 -6.79 -15.09 -4.26
N VAL A 346 -6.60 -13.78 -4.32
CA VAL A 346 -6.93 -12.89 -3.22
C VAL A 346 -8.41 -12.93 -2.85
N ARG A 347 -9.32 -12.85 -3.83
CA ARG A 347 -10.76 -12.80 -3.60
C ARG A 347 -11.33 -14.12 -3.07
N ASP A 348 -10.99 -15.23 -3.73
CA ASP A 348 -11.67 -16.51 -3.53
C ASP A 348 -11.01 -17.36 -2.43
N GLU A 349 -9.76 -17.05 -2.06
CA GLU A 349 -9.03 -17.74 -1.00
C GLU A 349 -8.87 -16.80 0.22
N ASP A 350 -8.05 -15.74 0.16
CA ASP A 350 -7.74 -14.87 1.31
C ASP A 350 -8.96 -14.10 1.83
N TYR A 351 -9.70 -13.42 0.96
CA TYR A 351 -10.85 -12.61 1.37
C TYR A 351 -12.04 -13.47 1.75
N TRP A 352 -12.20 -14.62 1.09
CA TRP A 352 -13.21 -15.60 1.49
C TRP A 352 -13.00 -16.07 2.94
N ILE A 353 -11.79 -16.48 3.31
CA ILE A 353 -11.51 -16.91 4.70
C ILE A 353 -11.53 -15.71 5.66
N GLY A 354 -11.04 -14.54 5.27
CA GLY A 354 -11.07 -13.32 6.07
C GLY A 354 -12.49 -12.94 6.50
N ASN A 355 -13.46 -13.01 5.60
CA ASN A 355 -14.88 -12.78 5.93
C ASN A 355 -15.44 -13.81 6.92
N HIS A 356 -15.00 -15.06 6.84
CA HIS A 356 -15.40 -16.09 7.81
C HIS A 356 -14.71 -15.88 9.16
N ILE A 357 -13.46 -15.43 9.18
CA ILE A 357 -12.77 -15.02 10.42
C ILE A 357 -13.55 -13.89 11.10
N GLN A 358 -13.94 -12.85 10.37
CA GLN A 358 -14.74 -11.75 10.92
C GLN A 358 -16.04 -12.27 11.58
N THR A 359 -16.79 -13.10 10.88
CA THR A 359 -18.00 -13.73 11.41
C THR A 359 -17.71 -14.54 12.68
N GLY A 360 -16.59 -15.27 12.70
CA GLY A 360 -16.15 -16.03 13.89
C GLY A 360 -15.85 -15.13 15.08
N LEU A 361 -15.15 -14.02 14.86
CA LEU A 361 -14.81 -13.03 15.90
C LEU A 361 -16.07 -12.36 16.49
N GLU A 362 -17.04 -12.03 15.65
CA GLU A 362 -18.31 -11.42 16.05
C GLU A 362 -19.24 -12.38 16.77
N SER A 363 -19.06 -13.68 16.60
CA SER A 363 -19.91 -14.70 17.25
C SER A 363 -19.76 -14.75 18.77
N GLY A 364 -18.67 -14.18 19.33
CA GLY A 364 -18.37 -14.26 20.75
C GLY A 364 -17.95 -15.65 21.23
N ALA A 365 -17.59 -16.56 20.30
CA ALA A 365 -17.13 -17.90 20.67
C ALA A 365 -15.82 -17.90 21.48
N HIS A 366 -14.97 -16.91 21.22
CA HIS A 366 -13.71 -16.67 21.91
C HIS A 366 -13.52 -15.18 22.14
N ASP A 367 -12.95 -14.80 23.28
CA ASP A 367 -12.66 -13.40 23.63
C ASP A 367 -11.28 -12.95 23.13
N THR A 368 -10.45 -13.88 22.68
CA THR A 368 -9.07 -13.61 22.27
C THR A 368 -8.67 -14.42 21.04
N ILE A 369 -7.70 -13.89 20.31
CA ILE A 369 -6.95 -14.57 19.25
C ILE A 369 -5.48 -14.70 19.65
N ILE A 370 -4.74 -15.56 18.96
CA ILE A 370 -3.33 -15.85 19.24
C ILE A 370 -2.53 -15.68 17.95
N PHE A 371 -1.42 -14.95 18.04
CA PHE A 371 -0.35 -14.98 17.04
C PHE A 371 0.85 -15.77 17.60
N GLY A 372 1.26 -16.81 16.86
CA GLY A 372 2.36 -17.69 17.23
C GLY A 372 3.73 -17.03 17.12
N GLN A 373 4.76 -17.73 17.61
CA GLN A 373 6.17 -17.27 17.49
C GLN A 373 6.62 -17.11 16.03
N ASN A 374 6.01 -17.83 15.10
CA ASN A 374 6.26 -17.81 13.66
C ASN A 374 5.55 -16.67 12.92
N GLU A 375 4.66 -15.93 13.59
CA GLU A 375 3.82 -14.88 13.00
C GLU A 375 4.30 -13.48 13.42
N ARG A 376 5.64 -13.27 13.40
CA ARG A 376 6.22 -12.00 13.88
C ARG A 376 5.76 -10.78 13.07
N GLY A 377 5.49 -10.94 11.78
CA GLY A 377 4.94 -9.84 10.95
C GLY A 377 3.63 -9.32 11.51
N ASN A 378 2.69 -10.23 11.85
CA ASN A 378 1.40 -9.91 12.45
C ASN A 378 1.56 -9.27 13.83
N GLN A 379 2.36 -9.89 14.71
CA GLN A 379 2.64 -9.32 16.04
C GLN A 379 3.15 -7.88 15.93
N TYR A 380 4.15 -7.64 15.08
CA TYR A 380 4.78 -6.35 14.88
C TYR A 380 3.82 -5.29 14.34
N PHE A 381 2.96 -5.68 13.41
CA PHE A 381 1.95 -4.80 12.85
C PHE A 381 0.93 -4.36 13.91
N HIS A 382 0.37 -5.29 14.69
CA HIS A 382 -0.58 -4.96 15.75
C HIS A 382 0.06 -4.15 16.87
N GLU A 383 1.35 -4.39 17.19
CA GLU A 383 2.11 -3.56 18.11
C GLU A 383 2.23 -2.12 17.62
N TYR A 384 2.44 -1.89 16.33
CA TYR A 384 2.47 -0.54 15.74
C TYR A 384 1.10 0.13 15.70
N VAL A 385 0.03 -0.62 15.42
CA VAL A 385 -1.34 -0.08 15.54
C VAL A 385 -1.56 0.43 16.97
N ASP A 386 -1.25 -0.37 17.98
CA ASP A 386 -1.38 0.01 19.39
C ASP A 386 -0.49 1.20 19.76
N TRP A 387 0.72 1.28 19.21
CA TRP A 387 1.63 2.40 19.45
C TRP A 387 1.10 3.73 18.89
N TYR A 388 0.59 3.72 17.67
CA TYR A 388 -0.04 4.91 17.06
C TYR A 388 -1.33 5.34 17.76
N LEU A 389 -2.05 4.42 18.37
CA LEU A 389 -3.23 4.70 19.21
C LEU A 389 -2.86 5.14 20.63
N GLY A 390 -1.58 5.21 21.00
CA GLY A 390 -1.13 5.54 22.35
C GLY A 390 -1.43 4.48 23.41
N LEU A 391 -1.79 3.25 22.98
CA LEU A 391 -2.06 2.12 23.86
C LEU A 391 -0.77 1.38 24.28
N ARG A 392 0.34 1.66 23.63
CA ARG A 392 1.66 1.12 23.92
C ARG A 392 2.66 2.29 24.09
N PRO A 393 3.45 2.34 25.19
CA PRO A 393 4.36 3.46 25.45
C PRO A 393 5.62 3.45 24.56
N ASP A 394 6.14 2.27 24.25
CA ASP A 394 7.42 2.11 23.54
C ASP A 394 7.19 1.77 22.07
N GLU A 395 7.99 2.38 21.19
CA GLU A 395 8.00 2.04 19.77
C GLU A 395 8.38 0.55 19.61
N PRO A 396 7.63 -0.22 18.79
CA PRO A 396 7.91 -1.62 18.56
C PRO A 396 9.29 -1.88 17.94
N THR A 397 9.92 -2.99 18.32
CA THR A 397 11.14 -3.50 17.70
C THR A 397 10.90 -4.88 17.11
N LEU A 398 11.57 -5.20 16.02
CA LEU A 398 11.38 -6.50 15.36
C LEU A 398 11.96 -7.67 16.17
N TYR A 399 13.02 -7.39 16.96
CA TYR A 399 13.78 -8.36 17.77
C TYR A 399 13.73 -8.01 19.26
#